data_62fe4d73525d7b2124379e16355a4f98
#
_entry.id   62fe4d73525d7b2124379e16355a4f98
#
_cell.length_a   1.000
_cell.length_b   1.000
_cell.length_c   1.000
_cell.angle_alpha   90.00
_cell.angle_beta   90.00
_cell.angle_gamma   90.00
#
_symmetry.space_group_name_H-M   'P 1'
#
loop_
_entity.id
_entity.type
_entity.pdbx_description
1 polymer ?
#
loop_
_entity_poly.entity_id
_entity_poly.type
_entity_poly.pdbx_seq_one_letter_code
_entity_poly.pdbx_strand_id
1 'polypeptide(L)'
;DGNCKLQWKVDWAMRWYALDVDFEMYGKDLIESAILSTKIIKLIGKTNPSGFAYELFLDEKGEKISKSKGNGITINQWLEYASPESLSLYMYQNPKRAKKLYNEIVSKTVDEYLDFLEKAKNQDELQLLMNPVWHVHNSKVPKEQTIMSFSMLLNLVETSNADNKELLWKFVKKYKKN
;
A
#
# COMPACT_ATOMS: atom_id res chain seq x y z
N ASP A 1 18.60 36.40 17.90
CA ASP A 1 19.05 36.42 16.49
C ASP A 1 18.09 35.72 15.50
N GLY A 2 17.05 35.02 15.94
CA GLY A 2 16.03 34.40 15.09
C GLY A 2 16.49 33.21 14.21
N ASN A 3 17.78 32.94 14.12
CA ASN A 3 18.38 31.89 13.31
C ASN A 3 18.57 30.60 14.15
N CYS A 4 17.48 30.00 14.60
CA CYS A 4 17.49 28.73 15.31
C CYS A 4 16.62 27.70 14.60
N LYS A 5 17.01 26.43 14.72
CA LYS A 5 16.23 25.30 14.23
C LYS A 5 15.90 24.40 15.41
N LEU A 6 14.64 24.03 15.54
CA LEU A 6 14.23 23.05 16.53
C LEU A 6 14.81 21.67 16.21
N GLN A 7 15.14 20.93 17.26
CA GLN A 7 15.44 19.51 17.10
C GLN A 7 14.18 18.77 16.61
N TRP A 8 14.37 17.73 15.81
CA TRP A 8 13.30 16.98 15.16
C TRP A 8 12.14 16.59 16.10
N LYS A 9 12.43 16.11 17.29
CA LYS A 9 11.40 15.65 18.26
C LYS A 9 10.53 16.80 18.76
N VAL A 10 11.12 17.97 18.96
CA VAL A 10 10.41 19.20 19.37
C VAL A 10 9.60 19.74 18.17
N ASP A 11 10.21 19.80 16.99
CA ASP A 11 9.57 20.22 15.74
C ASP A 11 8.35 19.33 15.41
N TRP A 12 8.48 18.03 15.61
CA TRP A 12 7.38 17.08 15.38
C TRP A 12 6.21 17.31 16.34
N ALA A 13 6.46 17.48 17.62
CA ALA A 13 5.43 17.83 18.61
C ALA A 13 4.79 19.18 18.31
N MET A 14 5.57 20.18 17.89
CA MET A 14 5.07 21.49 17.47
C MET A 14 4.13 21.39 16.25
N ARG A 15 4.45 20.56 15.28
CA ARG A 15 3.58 20.30 14.11
C ARG A 15 2.28 19.66 14.52
N TRP A 16 2.31 18.66 15.38
CA TRP A 16 1.10 18.07 15.95
C TRP A 16 0.21 19.09 16.63
N TYR A 17 0.84 20.00 17.38
CA TYR A 17 0.13 21.07 18.05
C TYR A 17 -0.48 22.07 17.07
N ALA A 18 0.32 22.58 16.11
CA ALA A 18 -0.06 23.65 15.20
C ALA A 18 -1.09 23.21 14.16
N LEU A 19 -1.03 21.95 13.72
CA LEU A 19 -1.90 21.39 12.68
C LEU A 19 -3.07 20.58 13.26
N ASP A 20 -3.16 20.47 14.59
CA ASP A 20 -4.21 19.72 15.29
C ASP A 20 -4.37 18.28 14.76
N VAL A 21 -3.24 17.58 14.71
CA VAL A 21 -3.17 16.25 14.11
C VAL A 21 -3.85 15.22 14.99
N ASP A 22 -4.85 14.52 14.47
CA ASP A 22 -5.60 13.47 15.16
C ASP A 22 -4.96 12.08 15.02
N PHE A 23 -4.34 11.82 13.87
CA PHE A 23 -3.79 10.51 13.55
C PHE A 23 -2.50 10.61 12.73
N GLU A 24 -1.50 9.83 13.11
CA GLU A 24 -0.24 9.73 12.37
C GLU A 24 0.37 8.33 12.40
N MET A 25 0.83 7.88 11.23
CA MET A 25 1.63 6.66 11.11
C MET A 25 3.10 7.03 10.88
N TYR A 26 4.00 6.29 11.50
CA TYR A 26 5.44 6.51 11.34
C TYR A 26 6.20 5.20 11.24
N GLY A 27 7.36 5.24 10.58
CA GLY A 27 8.26 4.08 10.50
C GLY A 27 8.80 3.69 11.87
N LYS A 28 9.04 2.41 12.09
CA LYS A 28 9.59 1.90 13.36
C LYS A 28 10.88 2.57 13.81
N ASP A 29 11.66 3.08 12.88
CA ASP A 29 12.89 3.84 13.16
C ASP A 29 12.63 5.13 13.96
N LEU A 30 11.38 5.61 13.98
CA LEU A 30 10.96 6.84 14.67
C LEU A 30 10.26 6.59 16.00
N ILE A 31 10.16 5.35 16.49
CA ILE A 31 9.44 5.02 17.74
C ILE A 31 9.94 5.85 18.92
N GLU A 32 11.26 5.91 19.13
CA GLU A 32 11.83 6.69 20.24
C GLU A 32 11.55 8.20 20.09
N SER A 33 11.58 8.69 18.84
CA SER A 33 11.23 10.08 18.55
C SER A 33 9.77 10.37 18.84
N ALA A 34 8.86 9.46 18.46
CA ALA A 34 7.43 9.58 18.71
C ALA A 34 7.12 9.59 20.23
N ILE A 35 7.77 8.71 21.00
CA ILE A 35 7.64 8.67 22.47
C ILE A 35 8.05 10.01 23.07
N LEU A 36 9.16 10.60 22.63
CA LEU A 36 9.65 11.87 23.15
C LEU A 36 8.74 13.03 22.70
N SER A 37 8.31 13.07 21.45
CA SER A 37 7.36 14.07 20.94
C SER A 37 6.01 13.99 21.67
N THR A 38 5.57 12.78 22.04
CA THR A 38 4.38 12.57 22.88
C THR A 38 4.53 13.18 24.27
N LYS A 39 5.71 13.10 24.87
CA LYS A 39 5.97 13.77 26.15
C LYS A 39 5.95 15.28 26.00
N ILE A 40 6.55 15.80 24.94
CA ILE A 40 6.63 17.24 24.67
C ILE A 40 5.24 17.83 24.43
N ILE A 41 4.40 17.22 23.60
CA ILE A 41 3.06 17.76 23.31
C ILE A 41 2.17 17.80 24.57
N LYS A 42 2.31 16.80 25.44
CA LYS A 42 1.61 16.79 26.73
C LYS A 42 2.05 17.94 27.67
N LEU A 43 3.34 18.29 27.66
CA LEU A 43 3.85 19.42 28.43
C LEU A 43 3.29 20.76 27.97
N ILE A 44 2.96 20.91 26.69
CA ILE A 44 2.33 22.11 26.14
C ILE A 44 0.79 22.07 26.16
N GLY A 45 0.21 21.09 26.86
CA GLY A 45 -1.23 21.06 27.17
C GLY A 45 -2.12 20.44 26.12
N LYS A 46 -1.58 19.69 25.14
CA LYS A 46 -2.39 18.93 24.16
C LYS A 46 -2.20 17.42 24.29
N THR A 47 -3.17 16.68 23.76
CA THR A 47 -3.07 15.24 23.57
C THR A 47 -2.25 14.93 22.32
N ASN A 48 -1.53 13.80 22.33
CA ASN A 48 -0.82 13.33 21.16
C ASN A 48 -1.78 12.67 20.17
N PRO A 49 -1.46 12.67 18.87
CA PRO A 49 -2.20 11.90 17.86
C PRO A 49 -2.32 10.42 18.22
N SER A 50 -3.44 9.80 17.83
CA SER A 50 -3.53 8.36 17.73
C SER A 50 -2.65 7.87 16.56
N GLY A 51 -2.19 6.62 16.61
CA GLY A 51 -1.41 6.10 15.50
C GLY A 51 -0.62 4.84 15.85
N PHE A 52 0.22 4.43 14.92
CA PHE A 52 1.07 3.26 15.11
C PHE A 52 2.36 3.34 14.28
N ALA A 53 3.36 2.58 14.73
CA ALA A 53 4.57 2.36 13.94
C ALA A 53 4.35 1.25 12.92
N TYR A 54 4.70 1.50 11.63
CA TYR A 54 4.72 0.49 10.61
C TYR A 54 6.12 -0.10 10.43
N GLU A 55 6.17 -1.32 9.91
CA GLU A 55 7.41 -2.06 9.67
C GLU A 55 8.11 -1.63 8.38
N LEU A 56 9.36 -2.06 8.25
CA LEU A 56 10.20 -1.75 7.09
C LEU A 56 9.74 -2.48 5.83
N PHE A 57 10.03 -1.86 4.69
CA PHE A 57 9.99 -2.54 3.39
C PHE A 57 11.34 -3.17 3.09
N LEU A 58 11.29 -4.42 2.64
CA LEU A 58 12.43 -5.25 2.32
C LEU A 58 12.46 -5.55 0.82
N ASP A 59 13.64 -5.75 0.28
CA ASP A 59 13.80 -6.24 -1.09
C ASP A 59 13.49 -7.75 -1.19
N GLU A 60 13.66 -8.32 -2.36
CA GLU A 60 13.45 -9.75 -2.62
C GLU A 60 14.28 -10.65 -1.69
N LYS A 61 15.52 -10.23 -1.38
CA LYS A 61 16.45 -10.97 -0.51
C LYS A 61 16.15 -10.80 0.98
N GLY A 62 15.24 -9.88 1.34
CA GLY A 62 14.91 -9.56 2.73
C GLY A 62 15.82 -8.48 3.33
N GLU A 63 16.57 -7.75 2.51
CA GLU A 63 17.35 -6.60 2.95
C GLU A 63 16.50 -5.32 2.98
N LYS A 64 16.85 -4.38 3.85
CA LYS A 64 16.17 -3.08 3.92
C LYS A 64 16.29 -2.33 2.60
N ILE A 65 15.16 -1.91 2.04
CA ILE A 65 15.14 -1.04 0.86
C ILE A 65 15.71 0.32 1.21
N SER A 66 16.61 0.82 0.38
CA SER A 66 17.12 2.17 0.49
C SER A 66 17.24 2.84 -0.89
N LYS A 67 17.00 4.15 -0.92
CA LYS A 67 17.11 4.94 -2.17
C LYS A 67 18.49 4.87 -2.79
N SER A 68 19.55 4.81 -1.97
CA SER A 68 20.93 4.75 -2.45
C SER A 68 21.30 3.40 -3.08
N LYS A 69 20.66 2.31 -2.63
CA LYS A 69 20.87 0.96 -3.20
C LYS A 69 19.99 0.71 -4.43
N GLY A 70 18.86 1.40 -4.58
CA GLY A 70 17.91 1.19 -5.67
C GLY A 70 17.32 -0.22 -5.72
N ASN A 71 17.27 -0.91 -4.57
CA ASN A 71 16.95 -2.33 -4.45
C ASN A 71 15.46 -2.62 -4.21
N GLY A 72 14.58 -1.68 -4.54
CA GLY A 72 13.13 -1.85 -4.42
C GLY A 72 12.38 -1.28 -5.60
N ILE A 73 11.12 -1.68 -5.77
CA ILE A 73 10.22 -1.11 -6.76
C ILE A 73 9.72 0.26 -6.29
N THR A 74 9.69 1.23 -7.19
CA THR A 74 9.09 2.55 -6.94
C THR A 74 7.58 2.54 -7.16
N ILE A 75 6.89 3.56 -6.63
CA ILE A 75 5.45 3.76 -6.89
C ILE A 75 5.17 3.86 -8.39
N ASN A 76 5.97 4.62 -9.13
CA ASN A 76 5.80 4.78 -10.58
C ASN A 76 5.92 3.44 -11.32
N GLN A 77 6.91 2.62 -10.97
CA GLN A 77 7.05 1.29 -11.54
C GLN A 77 5.86 0.38 -11.21
N TRP A 78 5.31 0.46 -9.99
CA TRP A 78 4.07 -0.26 -9.66
C TRP A 78 2.92 0.16 -10.57
N LEU A 79 2.72 1.47 -10.72
CA LEU A 79 1.61 2.05 -11.49
C LEU A 79 1.73 1.84 -13.01
N GLU A 80 2.87 1.39 -13.52
CA GLU A 80 3.02 0.93 -14.91
C GLU A 80 2.24 -0.38 -15.18
N TYR A 81 2.08 -1.21 -14.15
CA TYR A 81 1.52 -2.55 -14.29
C TYR A 81 0.20 -2.75 -13.55
N ALA A 82 -0.06 -1.97 -12.52
CA ALA A 82 -1.18 -2.19 -11.60
C ALA A 82 -1.83 -0.90 -11.12
N SER A 83 -3.06 -1.01 -10.64
CA SER A 83 -3.84 0.13 -10.17
C SER A 83 -3.32 0.69 -8.84
N PRO A 84 -3.57 1.98 -8.55
CA PRO A 84 -3.25 2.57 -7.25
C PRO A 84 -4.02 1.91 -6.10
N GLU A 85 -5.21 1.36 -6.35
CA GLU A 85 -5.99 0.65 -5.35
C GLU A 85 -5.31 -0.66 -4.93
N SER A 86 -4.70 -1.39 -5.87
CA SER A 86 -3.92 -2.59 -5.55
C SER A 86 -2.68 -2.27 -4.70
N LEU A 87 -2.01 -1.15 -4.98
CA LEU A 87 -0.92 -0.66 -4.15
C LEU A 87 -1.41 -0.25 -2.76
N SER A 88 -2.53 0.47 -2.68
CA SER A 88 -3.14 0.88 -1.42
C SER A 88 -3.51 -0.32 -0.58
N LEU A 89 -4.10 -1.37 -1.18
CA LEU A 89 -4.39 -2.63 -0.52
C LEU A 89 -3.11 -3.25 0.06
N TYR A 90 -2.05 -3.35 -0.74
CA TYR A 90 -0.77 -3.91 -0.30
C TYR A 90 -0.19 -3.12 0.89
N MET A 91 -0.23 -1.80 0.83
CA MET A 91 0.29 -0.94 1.90
C MET A 91 -0.56 -1.03 3.17
N TYR A 92 -1.89 -1.10 3.03
CA TYR A 92 -2.83 -1.12 4.13
C TYR A 92 -2.85 -2.45 4.90
N GLN A 93 -2.70 -3.58 4.21
CA GLN A 93 -2.69 -4.89 4.85
C GLN A 93 -1.48 -5.08 5.76
N ASN A 94 -1.71 -5.54 6.97
CA ASN A 94 -0.67 -5.92 7.94
C ASN A 94 0.50 -4.90 8.08
N PRO A 95 0.24 -3.61 8.36
CA PRO A 95 1.28 -2.58 8.38
C PRO A 95 2.36 -2.82 9.45
N LYS A 96 2.06 -3.63 10.46
CA LYS A 96 3.00 -4.01 11.54
C LYS A 96 3.88 -5.21 11.19
N ARG A 97 3.83 -5.71 9.95
CA ARG A 97 4.69 -6.79 9.45
C ARG A 97 5.60 -6.26 8.35
N ALA A 98 6.87 -6.64 8.38
CA ALA A 98 7.80 -6.31 7.31
C ALA A 98 7.30 -6.90 5.98
N LYS A 99 7.34 -6.11 4.93
CA LYS A 99 6.85 -6.48 3.60
C LYS A 99 7.96 -6.44 2.58
N LYS A 100 7.99 -7.41 1.69
CA LYS A 100 8.90 -7.43 0.56
C LYS A 100 8.30 -6.64 -0.60
N LEU A 101 9.04 -5.72 -1.18
CA LEU A 101 8.60 -4.86 -2.27
C LEU A 101 9.54 -5.03 -3.48
N TYR A 102 9.16 -5.90 -4.41
CA TYR A 102 9.88 -6.29 -5.62
C TYR A 102 8.88 -6.64 -6.75
N ASN A 103 9.35 -6.82 -7.98
CA ASN A 103 8.45 -6.89 -9.15
C ASN A 103 7.39 -8.00 -9.07
N GLU A 104 7.75 -9.20 -8.65
CA GLU A 104 6.83 -10.34 -8.63
C GLU A 104 5.70 -10.19 -7.59
N ILE A 105 5.88 -9.29 -6.61
CA ILE A 105 4.82 -9.01 -5.64
C ILE A 105 3.64 -8.29 -6.27
N VAL A 106 3.86 -7.56 -7.36
CA VAL A 106 2.81 -6.80 -8.05
C VAL A 106 1.71 -7.73 -8.56
N SER A 107 2.06 -8.78 -9.29
CA SER A 107 1.08 -9.74 -9.84
C SER A 107 0.28 -10.44 -8.75
N LYS A 108 0.95 -10.89 -7.69
CA LYS A 108 0.31 -11.52 -6.53
C LYS A 108 -0.66 -10.59 -5.82
N THR A 109 -0.26 -9.34 -5.66
CA THR A 109 -1.12 -8.34 -4.99
C THR A 109 -2.31 -7.96 -5.84
N VAL A 110 -2.14 -7.86 -7.17
CA VAL A 110 -3.26 -7.62 -8.07
C VAL A 110 -4.26 -8.77 -8.01
N ASP A 111 -3.79 -10.02 -8.02
CA ASP A 111 -4.67 -11.18 -7.92
C ASP A 111 -5.42 -11.20 -6.59
N GLU A 112 -4.74 -10.92 -5.48
CA GLU A 112 -5.38 -10.79 -4.17
C GLU A 112 -6.42 -9.66 -4.14
N TYR A 113 -6.11 -8.51 -4.74
CA TYR A 113 -7.05 -7.40 -4.88
C TYR A 113 -8.29 -7.80 -5.69
N LEU A 114 -8.12 -8.52 -6.79
CA LEU A 114 -9.22 -9.01 -7.62
C LEU A 114 -10.09 -10.03 -6.87
N ASP A 115 -9.48 -10.89 -6.04
CA ASP A 115 -10.19 -11.83 -5.18
C ASP A 115 -11.05 -11.11 -4.12
N PHE A 116 -10.55 -10.04 -3.52
CA PHE A 116 -11.33 -9.22 -2.60
C PHE A 116 -12.48 -8.50 -3.29
N LEU A 117 -12.30 -8.02 -4.52
CA LEU A 117 -13.37 -7.43 -5.34
C LEU A 117 -14.46 -8.46 -5.64
N GLU A 118 -14.07 -9.68 -6.02
CA GLU A 118 -15.03 -10.74 -6.31
C GLU A 118 -15.84 -11.13 -5.08
N LYS A 119 -15.18 -11.28 -3.93
CA LYS A 119 -15.86 -11.54 -2.63
C LYS A 119 -16.84 -10.43 -2.27
N ALA A 120 -16.48 -9.17 -2.53
CA ALA A 120 -17.32 -8.03 -2.19
C ALA A 120 -18.70 -8.04 -2.87
N LYS A 121 -18.83 -8.70 -4.04
CA LYS A 121 -20.12 -8.80 -4.77
C LYS A 121 -21.20 -9.52 -4.01
N ASN A 122 -20.85 -10.45 -3.13
CA ASN A 122 -21.76 -11.31 -2.39
C ASN A 122 -21.78 -11.01 -0.87
N GLN A 123 -21.17 -9.92 -0.46
CA GLN A 123 -21.05 -9.53 0.94
C GLN A 123 -22.15 -8.53 1.33
N ASP A 124 -22.69 -8.69 2.52
CA ASP A 124 -23.54 -7.69 3.16
C ASP A 124 -22.72 -6.50 3.68
N GLU A 125 -23.38 -5.48 4.22
CA GLU A 125 -22.75 -4.24 4.66
C GLU A 125 -21.71 -4.46 5.76
N LEU A 126 -21.98 -5.35 6.73
CA LEU A 126 -21.07 -5.66 7.82
C LEU A 126 -19.82 -6.43 7.31
N GLN A 127 -20.03 -7.35 6.41
CA GLN A 127 -18.96 -8.10 5.76
C GLN A 127 -18.09 -7.18 4.89
N LEU A 128 -18.70 -6.22 4.19
CA LEU A 128 -17.98 -5.22 3.39
C LEU A 128 -17.08 -4.34 4.26
N LEU A 129 -17.49 -3.95 5.46
CA LEU A 129 -16.65 -3.21 6.40
C LEU A 129 -15.37 -3.98 6.80
N MET A 130 -15.41 -5.31 6.75
CA MET A 130 -14.25 -6.17 7.01
C MET A 130 -13.41 -6.45 5.75
N ASN A 131 -13.90 -6.07 4.57
CA ASN A 131 -13.21 -6.28 3.31
C ASN A 131 -12.31 -5.08 2.99
N PRO A 132 -10.99 -5.28 2.81
CA PRO A 132 -10.06 -4.19 2.55
C PRO A 132 -10.42 -3.33 1.33
N VAL A 133 -11.03 -3.90 0.30
CA VAL A 133 -11.40 -3.12 -0.91
C VAL A 133 -12.48 -2.08 -0.64
N TRP A 134 -13.32 -2.26 0.37
CA TRP A 134 -14.26 -1.24 0.82
C TRP A 134 -13.53 0.05 1.21
N HIS A 135 -12.44 -0.07 1.94
CA HIS A 135 -11.67 1.05 2.45
C HIS A 135 -10.84 1.71 1.35
N VAL A 136 -10.16 0.95 0.51
CA VAL A 136 -9.34 1.52 -0.58
C VAL A 136 -10.17 2.19 -1.68
N HIS A 137 -11.45 1.85 -1.78
CA HIS A 137 -12.42 2.47 -2.68
C HIS A 137 -13.32 3.52 -2.03
N ASN A 138 -13.03 3.96 -0.80
CA ASN A 138 -13.85 4.93 -0.08
C ASN A 138 -15.35 4.56 -0.08
N SER A 139 -15.67 3.32 0.27
CA SER A 139 -17.02 2.75 0.32
C SER A 139 -17.75 2.61 -1.04
N LYS A 140 -17.05 2.80 -2.16
CA LYS A 140 -17.59 2.72 -3.52
C LYS A 140 -16.93 1.58 -4.31
N VAL A 141 -17.11 0.34 -3.84
CA VAL A 141 -16.49 -0.82 -4.48
C VAL A 141 -17.01 -0.98 -5.91
N PRO A 142 -16.12 -1.05 -6.93
CA PRO A 142 -16.53 -1.23 -8.32
C PRO A 142 -17.18 -2.60 -8.54
N LYS A 143 -18.18 -2.65 -9.43
CA LYS A 143 -18.88 -3.90 -9.78
C LYS A 143 -18.33 -4.54 -11.06
N GLU A 144 -17.13 -4.20 -11.46
CA GLU A 144 -16.50 -4.71 -12.66
C GLU A 144 -16.24 -6.22 -12.58
N GLN A 145 -16.33 -6.89 -13.73
CA GLN A 145 -16.01 -8.30 -13.81
C GLN A 145 -14.53 -8.50 -14.11
N THR A 146 -13.86 -9.25 -13.28
CA THR A 146 -12.50 -9.73 -13.55
C THR A 146 -12.57 -10.78 -14.65
N ILE A 147 -11.83 -10.58 -15.72
CA ILE A 147 -11.80 -11.53 -16.86
C ILE A 147 -10.91 -12.72 -16.52
N MET A 148 -9.77 -12.46 -15.90
CA MET A 148 -8.78 -13.45 -15.47
C MET A 148 -7.83 -12.84 -14.45
N SER A 149 -7.08 -13.68 -13.74
CA SER A 149 -6.03 -13.22 -12.81
C SER A 149 -4.85 -12.61 -13.59
N PHE A 150 -4.08 -11.76 -12.92
CA PHE A 150 -2.87 -11.17 -13.49
C PHE A 150 -1.79 -12.24 -13.74
N SER A 151 -1.64 -13.19 -12.83
CA SER A 151 -0.74 -14.33 -13.00
C SER A 151 -1.10 -15.17 -14.20
N MET A 152 -2.39 -15.37 -14.48
CA MET A 152 -2.84 -16.07 -15.65
C MET A 152 -2.55 -15.30 -16.95
N LEU A 153 -2.71 -13.98 -16.92
CA LEU A 153 -2.35 -13.11 -18.04
C LEU A 153 -0.85 -13.22 -18.37
N LEU A 154 0.02 -13.20 -17.34
CA LEU A 154 1.47 -13.41 -17.53
C LEU A 154 1.79 -14.75 -18.15
N ASN A 155 1.19 -15.84 -17.67
CA ASN A 155 1.34 -17.16 -18.25
C ASN A 155 0.89 -17.22 -19.71
N LEU A 156 -0.19 -16.52 -20.06
CA LEU A 156 -0.64 -16.42 -21.47
C LEU A 156 0.36 -15.67 -22.33
N VAL A 157 0.95 -14.59 -21.83
CA VAL A 157 2.01 -13.85 -22.56
C VAL A 157 3.19 -14.78 -22.86
N GLU A 158 3.68 -15.49 -21.84
CA GLU A 158 4.82 -16.40 -21.98
C GLU A 158 4.53 -17.57 -22.93
N THR A 159 3.36 -18.19 -22.83
CA THR A 159 3.02 -19.39 -23.59
C THR A 159 2.58 -19.10 -25.03
N SER A 160 1.97 -17.92 -25.27
CA SER A 160 1.48 -17.55 -26.58
C SER A 160 2.52 -16.90 -27.49
N ASN A 161 3.68 -16.50 -26.95
CA ASN A 161 4.68 -15.64 -27.62
C ASN A 161 4.02 -14.44 -28.33
N ALA A 162 3.02 -13.83 -27.68
CA ALA A 162 2.26 -12.75 -28.28
C ALA A 162 3.09 -11.45 -28.32
N ASP A 163 3.47 -11.04 -29.53
CA ASP A 163 4.31 -9.86 -29.76
C ASP A 163 3.55 -8.53 -29.66
N ASN A 164 2.21 -8.59 -29.58
CA ASN A 164 1.35 -7.40 -29.55
C ASN A 164 0.03 -7.64 -28.81
N LYS A 165 -0.63 -6.54 -28.46
CA LYS A 165 -1.91 -6.53 -27.73
C LYS A 165 -3.03 -7.27 -28.46
N GLU A 166 -3.12 -7.13 -29.78
CA GLU A 166 -4.19 -7.71 -30.57
C GLU A 166 -4.13 -9.23 -30.57
N LEU A 167 -2.93 -9.78 -30.66
CA LEU A 167 -2.71 -11.23 -30.62
C LEU A 167 -3.02 -11.76 -29.22
N LEU A 168 -2.48 -11.13 -28.18
CA LEU A 168 -2.77 -11.49 -26.79
C LEU A 168 -4.27 -11.46 -26.50
N TRP A 169 -4.97 -10.42 -26.98
CA TRP A 169 -6.42 -10.28 -26.78
C TRP A 169 -7.23 -11.39 -27.42
N LYS A 170 -6.78 -11.97 -28.56
CA LYS A 170 -7.42 -13.15 -29.17
C LYS A 170 -7.33 -14.37 -28.23
N PHE A 171 -6.19 -14.58 -27.56
CA PHE A 171 -6.04 -15.65 -26.58
C PHE A 171 -6.92 -15.42 -25.34
N VAL A 172 -6.93 -14.22 -24.82
CA VAL A 172 -7.80 -13.84 -23.68
C VAL A 172 -9.28 -14.10 -23.97
N LYS A 173 -9.76 -13.70 -25.18
CA LYS A 173 -11.15 -13.96 -25.59
C LYS A 173 -11.46 -15.45 -25.71
N LYS A 174 -10.52 -16.26 -26.19
CA LYS A 174 -10.70 -17.72 -26.32
C LYS A 174 -10.82 -18.36 -24.93
N TYR A 175 -10.05 -17.89 -23.98
CA TYR A 175 -10.08 -18.38 -22.60
C TYR A 175 -11.40 -18.07 -21.87
N LYS A 176 -12.00 -16.91 -22.14
CA LYS A 176 -13.30 -16.50 -21.56
C LYS A 176 -14.48 -17.33 -22.07
N LYS A 177 -14.35 -18.04 -23.22
CA LYS A 177 -15.43 -18.84 -23.81
C LYS A 177 -15.52 -20.27 -23.26
N ASN A 178 -14.52 -20.71 -22.53
CA ASN A 178 -14.47 -21.99 -21.81
C ASN A 178 -14.77 -21.80 -20.34
#